data_72d250c95a63d4ed46c8ddca730bcff9
#
_entry.id   72d250c95a63d4ed46c8ddca730bcff9
#
_cell.length_a   1.000
_cell.length_b   1.000
_cell.length_c   1.000
_cell.angle_alpha   90.00
_cell.angle_beta   90.00
_cell.angle_gamma   90.00
#
_symmetry.space_group_name_H-M   'P 1'
#
loop_
_entity.id
_entity.type
_entity.pdbx_description
1 polymer ?
#
loop_
_entity_poly.entity_id
_entity_poly.type
_entity_poly.pdbx_seq_one_letter_code
_entity_poly.pdbx_strand_id
1 'polypeptide(L)'
;MTYLLDVNMLIAAIWRDHQDQPRVEGWLRRKQTATCPISELGFLRISSGETFPFRAEPQICRNALSEFLRKQRCRFIPDDFSPQQNAAQASREFTDLYLAELAERHRMKLATLDTRIFHRAVEVVS
;
A
#
# COMPACT_ATOMS: atom_id res chain seq x y z
N MET A 1 10.18 3.96 13.41
CA MET A 1 10.18 3.52 12.00
C MET A 1 8.81 3.78 11.39
N THR A 2 8.77 4.43 10.25
CA THR A 2 7.54 4.65 9.50
C THR A 2 7.44 3.63 8.36
N TYR A 3 6.24 3.16 8.09
CA TYR A 3 5.99 2.14 7.08
C TYR A 3 5.15 2.72 5.95
N LEU A 4 5.68 2.68 4.73
CA LEU A 4 4.92 2.97 3.52
C LEU A 4 4.00 1.78 3.24
N LEU A 5 2.72 2.03 3.08
CA LEU A 5 1.74 0.95 2.88
C LEU A 5 1.63 0.60 1.40
N ASP A 6 1.83 -0.68 1.09
CA ASP A 6 1.58 -1.22 -0.25
C ASP A 6 0.07 -1.23 -0.51
N VAL A 7 -0.30 -1.33 -1.79
CA VAL A 7 -1.70 -1.39 -2.20
C VAL A 7 -2.46 -2.51 -1.48
N ASN A 8 -1.86 -3.69 -1.37
CA ASN A 8 -2.50 -4.83 -0.71
C ASN A 8 -2.78 -4.57 0.77
N MET A 9 -1.93 -3.77 1.43
CA MET A 9 -2.16 -3.38 2.82
C MET A 9 -3.37 -2.46 2.95
N LEU A 10 -3.50 -1.49 2.04
CA LEU A 10 -4.65 -0.58 2.04
C LEU A 10 -5.95 -1.35 1.79
N ILE A 11 -5.94 -2.25 0.82
CA ILE A 11 -7.11 -3.04 0.49
C ILE A 11 -7.54 -3.90 1.67
N ALA A 12 -6.61 -4.62 2.27
CA ALA A 12 -6.91 -5.49 3.41
C ALA A 12 -7.37 -4.70 4.64
N ALA A 13 -6.77 -3.53 4.88
CA ALA A 13 -7.11 -2.72 6.05
C ALA A 13 -8.49 -2.07 5.93
N ILE A 14 -8.84 -1.61 4.74
CA ILE A 14 -10.05 -0.77 4.54
C ILE A 14 -11.30 -1.62 4.36
N TRP A 15 -11.24 -2.72 3.60
CA TRP A 15 -12.43 -3.53 3.34
C TRP A 15 -12.60 -4.59 4.42
N ARG A 16 -13.68 -4.44 5.21
CA ARG A 16 -13.92 -5.27 6.40
C ARG A 16 -14.02 -6.76 6.11
N ASP A 17 -14.55 -7.11 4.95
CA ASP A 17 -14.76 -8.52 4.59
C ASP A 17 -13.52 -9.17 3.99
N HIS A 18 -12.43 -8.44 3.85
CA HIS A 18 -11.18 -9.02 3.38
C HIS A 18 -10.65 -10.02 4.40
N GLN A 19 -10.19 -11.19 3.92
CA GLN A 19 -9.75 -12.27 4.82
C GLN A 19 -8.59 -11.87 5.72
N ASP A 20 -7.74 -10.95 5.28
CA ASP A 20 -6.58 -10.50 6.04
C ASP A 20 -6.84 -9.24 6.87
N GLN A 21 -8.08 -8.73 6.87
CA GLN A 21 -8.38 -7.47 7.54
C GLN A 21 -8.06 -7.49 9.03
N PRO A 22 -8.45 -8.52 9.80
CA PRO A 22 -8.14 -8.53 11.24
C PRO A 22 -6.64 -8.54 11.52
N ARG A 23 -5.89 -9.29 10.73
CA ARG A 23 -4.44 -9.39 10.87
C ARG A 23 -3.76 -8.06 10.57
N VAL A 24 -4.16 -7.42 9.48
CA VAL A 24 -3.60 -6.13 9.07
C VAL A 24 -3.97 -5.04 10.06
N GLU A 25 -5.23 -5.00 10.49
CA GLU A 25 -5.67 -4.03 11.49
C GLU A 25 -4.87 -4.17 12.79
N GLY A 26 -4.64 -5.39 13.23
CA GLY A 26 -3.84 -5.64 14.42
C GLY A 26 -2.41 -5.17 14.27
N TRP A 27 -1.81 -5.41 13.10
CA TRP A 27 -0.45 -4.96 12.82
C TRP A 27 -0.33 -3.44 12.78
N LEU A 28 -1.35 -2.77 12.23
CA LEU A 28 -1.35 -1.31 12.09
C LEU A 28 -1.44 -0.56 13.42
N ARG A 29 -1.89 -1.22 14.48
CA ARG A 29 -2.00 -0.57 15.78
C ARG A 29 -0.65 -0.04 16.23
N ARG A 30 -0.61 1.25 16.58
CA ARG A 30 0.60 1.93 17.07
C ARG A 30 1.73 2.01 16.05
N LYS A 31 1.46 1.72 14.77
CA LYS A 31 2.45 1.89 13.72
C LYS A 31 2.35 3.31 13.14
N GLN A 32 3.49 3.89 12.84
CA GLN A 32 3.55 5.10 12.04
C GLN A 32 3.53 4.69 10.59
N THR A 33 2.62 5.26 9.82
CA THR A 33 2.40 4.83 8.44
C THR A 33 2.43 6.00 7.47
N ALA A 34 2.63 5.67 6.19
CA ALA A 34 2.65 6.62 5.09
C ALA A 34 1.99 6.01 3.87
N THR A 35 1.49 6.87 2.99
CA THR A 35 1.06 6.48 1.66
C THR A 35 1.71 7.39 0.62
N CYS A 36 1.55 7.03 -0.63
CA CYS A 36 2.04 7.79 -1.76
C CYS A 36 1.02 7.73 -2.90
N PRO A 37 1.16 8.55 -3.95
CA PRO A 37 0.20 8.54 -5.07
C PRO A 37 -0.02 7.16 -5.66
N ILE A 38 1.02 6.36 -5.81
CA ILE A 38 0.93 5.04 -6.43
C ILE A 38 0.09 4.09 -5.57
N SER A 39 0.32 4.06 -4.27
CA SER A 39 -0.46 3.20 -3.36
C SER A 39 -1.92 3.61 -3.32
N GLU A 40 -2.20 4.90 -3.26
CA GLU A 40 -3.58 5.40 -3.21
C GLU A 40 -4.29 5.15 -4.53
N LEU A 41 -3.62 5.41 -5.66
CA LEU A 41 -4.19 5.17 -6.97
C LEU A 41 -4.48 3.69 -7.19
N GLY A 42 -3.57 2.82 -6.76
CA GLY A 42 -3.77 1.38 -6.84
C GLY A 42 -4.99 0.92 -6.04
N PHE A 43 -5.15 1.44 -4.83
CA PHE A 43 -6.33 1.15 -4.02
C PHE A 43 -7.62 1.56 -4.74
N LEU A 44 -7.67 2.79 -5.25
CA LEU A 44 -8.88 3.30 -5.90
C LEU A 44 -9.22 2.51 -7.16
N ARG A 45 -8.23 2.21 -7.98
CA ARG A 45 -8.44 1.46 -9.22
C ARG A 45 -8.94 0.05 -8.97
N ILE A 46 -8.29 -0.67 -8.08
CA ILE A 46 -8.66 -2.06 -7.80
C ILE A 46 -10.02 -2.12 -7.13
N SER A 47 -10.25 -1.29 -6.11
CA SER A 47 -11.48 -1.33 -5.32
C SER A 47 -12.73 -0.96 -6.12
N SER A 48 -12.59 -0.14 -7.16
CA SER A 48 -13.71 0.22 -8.04
C SER A 48 -13.78 -0.66 -9.29
N GLY A 49 -12.86 -1.60 -9.45
CA GLY A 49 -12.78 -2.46 -10.63
C GLY A 49 -13.83 -3.57 -10.65
N GLU A 50 -14.27 -3.93 -11.85
CA GLU A 50 -15.39 -4.88 -12.02
C GLU A 50 -15.11 -6.27 -11.46
N THR A 51 -13.85 -6.68 -11.41
CA THR A 51 -13.49 -8.02 -10.95
C THR A 51 -13.18 -8.09 -9.45
N PHE A 52 -13.18 -6.95 -8.76
CA PHE A 52 -12.88 -6.94 -7.34
C PHE A 52 -14.06 -7.48 -6.53
N PRO A 53 -13.86 -8.46 -5.62
CA PRO A 53 -14.97 -9.08 -4.88
C PRO A 53 -15.78 -8.12 -4.02
N PHE A 54 -15.14 -7.06 -3.51
CA PHE A 54 -15.80 -6.06 -2.66
C PHE A 54 -16.01 -4.74 -3.38
N ARG A 55 -16.17 -4.82 -4.71
CA ARG A 55 -16.27 -3.63 -5.56
C ARG A 55 -17.23 -2.59 -4.98
N ALA A 56 -16.77 -1.34 -4.98
CA ALA A 56 -17.55 -0.20 -4.54
C ALA A 56 -17.48 0.91 -5.58
N GLU A 57 -18.47 1.79 -5.56
CA GLU A 57 -18.50 2.95 -6.44
C GLU A 57 -17.29 3.85 -6.16
N PRO A 58 -16.77 4.56 -7.17
CA PRO A 58 -15.58 5.41 -6.98
C PRO A 58 -15.68 6.38 -5.81
N GLN A 59 -16.83 7.02 -5.61
CA GLN A 59 -16.99 7.96 -4.50
C GLN A 59 -16.91 7.25 -3.15
N ILE A 60 -17.46 6.05 -3.05
CA ILE A 60 -17.37 5.26 -1.82
C ILE A 60 -15.92 4.87 -1.57
N CYS A 61 -15.18 4.50 -2.61
CA CYS A 61 -13.75 4.18 -2.47
C CYS A 61 -12.95 5.40 -1.99
N ARG A 62 -13.21 6.58 -2.54
CA ARG A 62 -12.55 7.82 -2.10
C ARG A 62 -12.82 8.11 -0.64
N ASN A 63 -14.08 7.98 -0.23
CA ASN A 63 -14.48 8.24 1.15
C ASN A 63 -13.84 7.25 2.11
N ALA A 64 -13.81 5.97 1.75
CA ALA A 64 -13.21 4.93 2.57
C ALA A 64 -11.71 5.16 2.75
N LEU A 65 -11.02 5.51 1.66
CA LEU A 65 -9.59 5.81 1.71
C LEU A 65 -9.32 7.02 2.61
N SER A 66 -10.05 8.11 2.42
CA SER A 66 -9.88 9.33 3.21
C SER A 66 -10.09 9.08 4.70
N GLU A 67 -11.12 8.33 5.03
CA GLU A 67 -11.41 7.96 6.42
C GLU A 67 -10.27 7.17 7.03
N PHE A 68 -9.76 6.17 6.32
CA PHE A 68 -8.66 5.35 6.78
C PHE A 68 -7.40 6.19 7.01
N LEU A 69 -7.04 7.02 6.03
CA LEU A 69 -5.83 7.85 6.12
C LEU A 69 -5.90 8.78 7.33
N ARG A 70 -7.07 9.35 7.58
CA ARG A 70 -7.29 10.24 8.71
C ARG A 70 -7.16 9.50 10.04
N LYS A 71 -7.83 8.37 10.17
CA LYS A 71 -7.81 7.59 11.42
C LYS A 71 -6.42 7.04 11.72
N GLN A 72 -5.73 6.55 10.70
CA GLN A 72 -4.39 6.00 10.83
C GLN A 72 -3.32 7.09 10.96
N ARG A 73 -3.69 8.35 10.72
CA ARG A 73 -2.76 9.49 10.70
C ARG A 73 -1.60 9.25 9.73
N CYS A 74 -1.93 8.75 8.55
CA CYS A 74 -0.94 8.46 7.52
C CYS A 74 -0.27 9.74 7.02
N ARG A 75 1.06 9.69 6.90
CA ARG A 75 1.80 10.73 6.18
C ARG A 75 1.63 10.49 4.68
N PHE A 76 1.65 11.58 3.92
CA PHE A 76 1.68 11.49 2.46
C PHE A 76 3.10 11.81 2.00
N ILE A 77 3.70 10.93 1.18
CA ILE A 77 5.00 11.19 0.58
C ILE A 77 4.87 11.21 -0.94
N PRO A 78 5.64 12.06 -1.64
CA PRO A 78 5.58 12.13 -3.09
C PRO A 78 6.35 10.98 -3.74
N ASP A 79 5.96 10.61 -4.97
CA ASP A 79 6.69 9.68 -5.83
C ASP A 79 7.75 10.47 -6.59
N ASP A 80 8.84 10.80 -5.93
CA ASP A 80 9.77 11.86 -6.31
C ASP A 80 11.02 11.38 -7.06
N PHE A 81 10.98 10.22 -7.69
CA PHE A 81 12.07 9.78 -8.56
C PHE A 81 11.55 8.90 -9.70
N SER A 82 12.38 8.76 -10.74
CA SER A 82 12.01 7.98 -11.92
C SER A 82 12.19 6.48 -11.68
N PRO A 83 11.28 5.63 -12.21
CA PRO A 83 11.46 4.18 -12.15
C PRO A 83 12.44 3.62 -13.18
N GLN A 84 13.10 4.47 -13.98
CA GLN A 84 13.93 4.00 -15.09
C GLN A 84 15.05 3.04 -14.66
N GLN A 85 15.61 3.23 -13.47
CA GLN A 85 16.71 2.41 -12.99
C GLN A 85 16.26 1.28 -12.07
N ASN A 86 14.97 0.97 -12.11
CA ASN A 86 14.37 -0.10 -11.33
C ASN A 86 14.98 -1.46 -11.74
N ALA A 87 15.28 -2.30 -10.76
CA ALA A 87 15.94 -3.60 -10.99
C ALA A 87 14.98 -4.73 -11.40
N ALA A 88 13.73 -4.41 -11.72
CA ALA A 88 12.74 -5.41 -12.08
C ALA A 88 13.16 -6.26 -13.27
N GLN A 89 12.91 -7.56 -13.18
CA GLN A 89 13.17 -8.52 -14.25
C GLN A 89 11.89 -9.01 -14.93
N ALA A 90 10.73 -8.65 -14.37
CA ALA A 90 9.42 -9.02 -14.92
C ALA A 90 8.45 -7.87 -14.69
N SER A 91 7.42 -7.79 -15.56
CA SER A 91 6.47 -6.68 -15.53
C SER A 91 5.78 -6.50 -14.18
N ARG A 92 5.48 -7.60 -13.48
CA ARG A 92 4.80 -7.55 -12.19
C ARG A 92 5.64 -6.93 -11.07
N GLU A 93 6.96 -6.88 -11.26
CA GLU A 93 7.89 -6.41 -10.22
C GLU A 93 8.11 -4.91 -10.21
N PHE A 94 7.79 -4.21 -11.30
CA PHE A 94 8.13 -2.79 -11.42
C PHE A 94 7.54 -1.94 -10.30
N THR A 95 6.25 -2.07 -10.07
CA THR A 95 5.58 -1.25 -9.04
C THR A 95 6.05 -1.62 -7.64
N ASP A 96 6.19 -2.91 -7.35
CA ASP A 96 6.61 -3.38 -6.03
C ASP A 96 8.01 -2.88 -5.69
N LEU A 97 8.96 -3.00 -6.63
CA LEU A 97 10.32 -2.54 -6.39
C LEU A 97 10.39 -1.02 -6.34
N TYR A 98 9.57 -0.32 -7.14
CA TYR A 98 9.51 1.13 -7.06
C TYR A 98 9.07 1.58 -5.65
N LEU A 99 8.03 0.97 -5.11
CA LEU A 99 7.54 1.31 -3.78
C LEU A 99 8.58 1.01 -2.70
N ALA A 100 9.30 -0.10 -2.82
CA ALA A 100 10.37 -0.44 -1.88
C ALA A 100 11.50 0.60 -1.94
N GLU A 101 11.90 1.00 -3.14
CA GLU A 101 12.92 2.04 -3.32
C GLU A 101 12.45 3.40 -2.80
N LEU A 102 11.18 3.73 -3.04
CA LEU A 102 10.59 4.97 -2.53
C LEU A 102 10.61 4.99 -1.01
N ALA A 103 10.21 3.91 -0.38
CA ALA A 103 10.26 3.77 1.06
C ALA A 103 11.69 3.99 1.57
N GLU A 104 12.66 3.33 0.97
CA GLU A 104 14.05 3.45 1.37
C GLU A 104 14.57 4.89 1.26
N ARG A 105 14.24 5.57 0.17
CA ARG A 105 14.65 6.97 -0.02
C ARG A 105 14.11 7.89 1.06
N HIS A 106 12.93 7.58 1.59
CA HIS A 106 12.31 8.35 2.66
C HIS A 106 12.61 7.79 4.05
N ARG A 107 13.59 6.87 4.15
CA ARG A 107 14.00 6.25 5.41
C ARG A 107 12.86 5.48 6.07
N MET A 108 12.08 4.79 5.26
CA MET A 108 10.95 3.98 5.67
C MET A 108 11.15 2.55 5.20
N LYS A 109 10.28 1.66 5.66
CA LYS A 109 10.14 0.33 5.09
C LYS A 109 8.81 0.23 4.36
N LEU A 110 8.74 -0.59 3.33
CA LEU A 110 7.50 -0.92 2.66
C LEU A 110 6.84 -2.07 3.41
N ALA A 111 5.64 -1.83 3.93
CA ALA A 111 4.84 -2.88 4.54
C ALA A 111 3.95 -3.50 3.46
N THR A 112 4.03 -4.82 3.32
CA THR A 112 3.30 -5.54 2.28
C THR A 112 2.86 -6.91 2.76
N LEU A 113 1.82 -7.43 2.15
CA LEU A 113 1.39 -8.82 2.34
C LEU A 113 2.07 -9.77 1.35
N ASP A 114 2.75 -9.23 0.33
CA ASP A 114 3.37 -10.02 -0.73
C ASP A 114 4.71 -10.58 -0.28
N THR A 115 4.84 -11.91 -0.27
CA THR A 115 6.06 -12.59 0.14
C THR A 115 7.10 -12.70 -0.97
N ARG A 116 6.79 -12.21 -2.18
CA ARG A 116 7.66 -12.38 -3.36
C ARG A 116 8.55 -11.18 -3.64
N ILE A 117 8.41 -10.09 -2.87
CA ILE A 117 9.21 -8.88 -3.09
C ILE A 117 10.53 -9.00 -2.32
N PHE A 118 11.63 -9.05 -3.06
CA PHE A 118 12.96 -9.18 -2.47
C PHE A 118 13.68 -7.83 -2.51
N HIS A 119 13.65 -7.14 -1.38
CA HIS A 119 14.34 -5.86 -1.20
C HIS A 119 14.54 -5.62 0.29
N ARG A 120 15.69 -5.01 0.64
CA ARG A 120 16.05 -4.80 2.05
C ARG A 120 15.07 -3.89 2.81
N ALA A 121 14.35 -3.02 2.11
CA ALA A 121 13.40 -2.09 2.73
C ALA A 121 11.99 -2.68 2.87
N VAL A 122 11.80 -3.96 2.53
CA VAL A 122 10.48 -4.60 2.61
C VAL A 122 10.31 -5.30 3.94
N GLU A 123 9.15 -5.07 4.55
CA GLU A 123 8.71 -5.87 5.70
C GLU A 123 7.39 -6.55 5.32
N VAL A 124 7.40 -7.87 5.30
CA VAL A 124 6.20 -8.65 5.02
C VAL A 124 5.39 -8.78 6.30
N VAL A 125 4.13 -8.41 6.22
CA VAL A 125 3.19 -8.51 7.34
C VAL A 125 2.59 -9.90 7.36
N SER A 126 2.85 -10.65 8.42
CA SER A 126 2.40 -12.03 8.53
C SER A 126 1.41 -12.27 9.67
#